data_5f03c16324efa25d9cd0ad3c01d112bf
#
_entry.id   5f03c16324efa25d9cd0ad3c01d112bf
#
_cell.length_a   1.000
_cell.length_b   1.000
_cell.length_c   1.000
_cell.angle_alpha   90.00
_cell.angle_beta   90.00
_cell.angle_gamma   90.00
#
_symmetry.space_group_name_H-M   'P 1'
#
loop_
_entity.id
_entity.type
_entity.pdbx_description
1 polymer ?
#
loop_
_entity_poly.entity_id
_entity_poly.type
_entity_poly.pdbx_seq_one_letter_code
_entity_poly.pdbx_strand_id
1 'polypeptide(L)'
;MLLPLTRRSVIAASVGLPLLRFAGAWAAPASAYRVGAFTVTPLRDGLFPLQPSMIPGADSEAGRALLTQAGLPPGGPSPEPVNAFLIRRGARHWLLDAGCGTVFGPGFDRVAAALAAEGVGPDQVDTVWLTHLHADHVGGLLTSQGRARFVEAELVVQEREAAFWSDEAARARAPAAMAVFFDTAQAVLAAYAGRVRRVSGRAELAPGVSFLPLPGHTPGHAGVLIEDGAERLLFWGDILHSRVLQMPHPDWTVIWDADPAEAIATRRHILDRAAMERLDVAGMHLATRGRIAREGSGYLWEVRDPADSNGGSR
;
A
#
# COMPACT_ATOMS: atom_id res chain seq x y z
N MET A 1 -24.14 -46.38 -14.56
CA MET A 1 -24.67 -45.98 -13.25
C MET A 1 -23.64 -45.01 -12.66
N LEU A 2 -23.80 -43.72 -12.99
CA LEU A 2 -22.90 -42.66 -12.60
C LEU A 2 -23.53 -41.89 -11.43
N LEU A 3 -22.85 -41.87 -10.28
CA LEU A 3 -23.24 -41.12 -9.10
C LEU A 3 -22.89 -39.64 -9.27
N PRO A 4 -23.72 -38.69 -8.81
CA PRO A 4 -23.44 -37.27 -8.92
C PRO A 4 -22.43 -36.81 -7.87
N LEU A 5 -21.42 -36.08 -8.31
CA LEU A 5 -20.47 -35.39 -7.45
C LEU A 5 -21.17 -34.19 -6.78
N THR A 6 -21.33 -34.28 -5.47
CA THR A 6 -21.86 -33.21 -4.63
C THR A 6 -20.85 -32.04 -4.53
N ARG A 7 -21.35 -30.82 -4.73
CA ARG A 7 -20.65 -29.55 -4.45
C ARG A 7 -20.25 -29.53 -2.98
N ARG A 8 -18.98 -29.69 -2.70
CA ARG A 8 -18.44 -29.39 -1.37
C ARG A 8 -18.08 -27.90 -1.34
N SER A 9 -18.86 -27.17 -0.55
CA SER A 9 -18.62 -25.79 -0.17
C SER A 9 -17.22 -25.67 0.45
N VAL A 10 -16.38 -24.83 -0.15
CA VAL A 10 -15.13 -24.40 0.50
C VAL A 10 -15.54 -23.42 1.59
N ILE A 11 -15.64 -23.92 2.81
CA ILE A 11 -15.76 -23.07 3.99
C ILE A 11 -14.39 -22.42 4.17
N ALA A 12 -14.33 -21.11 3.91
CA ALA A 12 -13.21 -20.29 4.37
C ALA A 12 -13.19 -20.38 5.91
N ALA A 13 -12.28 -21.17 6.43
CA ALA A 13 -12.02 -21.22 7.86
C ALA A 13 -11.43 -19.86 8.28
N SER A 14 -12.28 -18.99 8.81
CA SER A 14 -11.86 -17.84 9.60
C SER A 14 -11.26 -18.40 10.89
N VAL A 15 -9.96 -18.67 10.87
CA VAL A 15 -9.18 -18.96 12.08
C VAL A 15 -9.14 -17.67 12.86
N GLY A 16 -9.97 -17.56 13.87
CA GLY A 16 -9.86 -16.54 14.90
C GLY A 16 -8.54 -16.74 15.64
N LEU A 17 -7.48 -16.14 15.13
CA LEU A 17 -6.20 -16.05 15.83
C LEU A 17 -6.40 -15.16 17.06
N PRO A 18 -5.93 -15.57 18.26
CA PRO A 18 -5.92 -14.71 19.41
C PRO A 18 -5.11 -13.46 19.05
N LEU A 19 -5.69 -12.27 19.25
CA LEU A 19 -4.99 -10.99 19.16
C LEU A 19 -3.87 -10.99 20.22
N LEU A 20 -2.72 -11.52 19.86
CA LEU A 20 -1.50 -11.32 20.61
C LEU A 20 -1.27 -9.82 20.70
N ARG A 21 -1.28 -9.29 21.93
CA ARG A 21 -0.94 -7.90 22.23
C ARG A 21 0.55 -7.73 21.94
N PHE A 22 0.88 -7.44 20.69
CA PHE A 22 2.21 -6.92 20.34
C PHE A 22 2.27 -5.46 20.81
N ALA A 23 2.70 -5.26 22.05
CA ALA A 23 3.03 -3.95 22.60
C ALA A 23 4.38 -3.55 22.02
N GLY A 24 4.37 -2.90 20.86
CA GLY A 24 5.54 -2.35 20.21
C GLY A 24 5.09 -1.32 19.18
N ALA A 25 6.00 -0.60 18.57
CA ALA A 25 5.83 0.52 17.64
C ALA A 25 4.86 0.31 16.44
N TRP A 26 4.18 -0.82 16.38
CA TRP A 26 3.19 -1.21 15.37
C TRP A 26 1.78 -0.67 15.66
N ALA A 27 1.49 -0.26 16.91
CA ALA A 27 0.11 -0.11 17.39
C ALA A 27 -0.46 1.31 17.28
N ALA A 28 0.35 2.35 17.26
CA ALA A 28 -0.15 3.72 17.16
C ALA A 28 -0.18 4.18 15.69
N PRO A 29 -1.27 4.83 15.22
CA PRO A 29 -1.22 5.53 13.95
C PRO A 29 -0.11 6.58 14.02
N ALA A 30 0.70 6.68 12.96
CA ALA A 30 1.71 7.70 12.88
C ALA A 30 1.04 9.09 12.91
N SER A 31 1.62 10.04 13.64
CA SER A 31 1.12 11.41 13.69
C SER A 31 1.22 12.08 12.32
N ALA A 32 0.34 13.05 12.07
CA ALA A 32 0.44 13.89 10.89
C ALA A 32 1.80 14.62 10.86
N TYR A 33 2.35 14.81 9.67
CA TYR A 33 3.61 15.52 9.45
C TYR A 33 3.52 16.44 8.23
N ARG A 34 4.49 17.35 8.11
CA ARG A 34 4.54 18.30 7.00
C ARG A 34 5.58 17.93 5.96
N VAL A 35 5.30 18.34 4.72
CA VAL A 35 6.25 18.37 3.58
C VAL A 35 6.00 19.71 2.90
N GLY A 36 6.79 20.71 3.24
CA GLY A 36 6.55 22.09 2.83
C GLY A 36 5.15 22.59 3.25
N ALA A 37 4.35 23.01 2.28
CA ALA A 37 2.97 23.44 2.49
C ALA A 37 1.96 22.29 2.61
N PHE A 38 2.37 21.06 2.35
CA PHE A 38 1.50 19.90 2.48
C PHE A 38 1.46 19.39 3.92
N THR A 39 0.27 18.98 4.37
CA THR A 39 0.09 18.17 5.59
C THR A 39 -0.29 16.77 5.16
N VAL A 40 0.43 15.79 5.67
CA VAL A 40 0.22 14.36 5.40
C VAL A 40 -0.23 13.68 6.68
N THR A 41 -1.38 13.04 6.64
CA THR A 41 -1.93 12.27 7.77
C THR A 41 -2.06 10.80 7.36
N PRO A 42 -1.30 9.89 7.98
CA PRO A 42 -1.50 8.45 7.76
C PRO A 42 -2.86 8.01 8.32
N LEU A 43 -3.61 7.27 7.51
CA LEU A 43 -4.90 6.69 7.85
C LEU A 43 -4.76 5.17 7.88
N ARG A 44 -4.65 4.60 9.09
CA ARG A 44 -4.51 3.15 9.20
C ARG A 44 -5.83 2.44 9.00
N ASP A 45 -5.90 1.58 8.00
CA ASP A 45 -7.06 0.73 7.75
C ASP A 45 -7.07 -0.51 8.65
N GLY A 46 -5.92 -1.18 8.77
CA GLY A 46 -5.77 -2.37 9.58
C GLY A 46 -4.34 -2.89 9.64
N LEU A 47 -4.20 -4.12 10.15
CA LEU A 47 -2.94 -4.87 10.17
C LEU A 47 -3.15 -6.19 9.44
N PHE A 48 -2.38 -6.41 8.37
CA PHE A 48 -2.39 -7.65 7.62
C PHE A 48 -1.39 -8.65 8.22
N PRO A 49 -1.81 -9.89 8.55
CA PRO A 49 -0.90 -10.90 9.11
C PRO A 49 -0.07 -11.55 8.00
N LEU A 50 0.99 -10.88 7.56
CA LEU A 50 1.86 -11.35 6.48
C LEU A 50 2.64 -12.60 6.92
N GLN A 51 2.36 -13.73 6.30
CA GLN A 51 3.06 -14.98 6.57
C GLN A 51 4.41 -15.00 5.87
N PRO A 52 5.48 -15.56 6.46
CA PRO A 52 6.78 -15.70 5.80
C PRO A 52 6.69 -16.46 4.46
N SER A 53 5.79 -17.43 4.35
CA SER A 53 5.52 -18.18 3.10
C SER A 53 5.00 -17.31 1.94
N MET A 54 4.50 -16.12 2.23
CA MET A 54 4.06 -15.15 1.21
C MET A 54 5.23 -14.35 0.62
N ILE A 55 6.42 -14.46 1.23
CA ILE A 55 7.66 -13.86 0.73
C ILE A 55 8.63 -14.99 0.40
N PRO A 56 8.76 -15.42 -0.88
CA PRO A 56 9.71 -16.45 -1.29
C PRO A 56 11.12 -16.17 -0.77
N GLY A 57 11.70 -17.13 -0.04
CA GLY A 57 13.00 -16.99 0.65
C GLY A 57 12.90 -16.63 2.13
N ALA A 58 11.80 -16.06 2.62
CA ALA A 58 11.65 -15.67 4.02
C ALA A 58 11.36 -16.88 4.95
N ASP A 59 10.81 -17.98 4.45
CA ASP A 59 10.67 -19.23 5.23
C ASP A 59 11.99 -20.01 5.24
N SER A 60 13.05 -19.34 5.66
CA SER A 60 14.41 -19.86 5.78
C SER A 60 14.97 -19.58 7.18
N GLU A 61 16.15 -20.10 7.51
CA GLU A 61 16.84 -19.77 8.75
C GLU A 61 17.12 -18.26 8.84
N ALA A 62 17.52 -17.63 7.74
CA ALA A 62 17.76 -16.18 7.67
C ALA A 62 16.48 -15.39 7.97
N GLY A 63 15.34 -15.75 7.37
CA GLY A 63 14.07 -15.07 7.62
C GLY A 63 13.60 -15.24 9.06
N ARG A 64 13.72 -16.44 9.63
CA ARG A 64 13.41 -16.69 11.04
C ARG A 64 14.30 -15.88 11.99
N ALA A 65 15.59 -15.76 11.68
CA ALA A 65 16.52 -14.94 12.46
C ALA A 65 16.13 -13.45 12.44
N LEU A 66 15.79 -12.92 11.26
CA LEU A 66 15.32 -11.52 11.12
C LEU A 66 14.04 -11.25 11.91
N LEU A 67 13.05 -12.15 11.84
CA LEU A 67 11.81 -12.03 12.60
C LEU A 67 12.09 -12.04 14.10
N THR A 68 12.95 -12.97 14.58
CA THR A 68 13.36 -13.05 15.99
C THR A 68 14.06 -11.76 16.43
N GLN A 69 14.97 -11.23 15.63
CA GLN A 69 15.68 -9.97 15.92
C GLN A 69 14.72 -8.77 16.00
N ALA A 70 13.66 -8.80 15.22
CA ALA A 70 12.59 -7.80 15.26
C ALA A 70 11.59 -8.01 16.42
N GLY A 71 11.79 -9.02 17.27
CA GLY A 71 10.86 -9.34 18.35
C GLY A 71 9.56 -10.01 17.89
N LEU A 72 9.57 -10.57 16.68
CA LEU A 72 8.45 -11.28 16.08
C LEU A 72 8.60 -12.80 16.24
N PRO A 73 7.51 -13.60 16.24
CA PRO A 73 7.62 -15.03 16.27
C PRO A 73 8.40 -15.59 15.09
N PRO A 74 9.42 -16.42 15.28
CA PRO A 74 10.18 -17.03 14.19
C PRO A 74 9.24 -17.94 13.37
N GLY A 75 9.07 -17.64 12.08
CA GLY A 75 8.15 -18.36 11.19
C GLY A 75 6.66 -18.03 11.39
N GLY A 76 6.32 -17.14 12.31
CA GLY A 76 4.96 -16.61 12.48
C GLY A 76 4.69 -15.38 11.61
N PRO A 77 3.40 -14.93 11.55
CA PRO A 77 3.05 -13.76 10.78
C PRO A 77 3.65 -12.48 11.38
N SER A 78 4.04 -11.55 10.50
CA SER A 78 4.31 -10.17 10.87
C SER A 78 3.05 -9.31 10.65
N PRO A 79 2.71 -8.41 11.60
CA PRO A 79 1.53 -7.56 11.50
C PRO A 79 1.86 -6.32 10.64
N GLU A 80 1.79 -6.46 9.33
CA GLU A 80 2.09 -5.34 8.43
C GLU A 80 0.89 -4.38 8.33
N PRO A 81 1.11 -3.07 8.46
CA PRO A 81 0.03 -2.10 8.35
C PRO A 81 -0.54 -2.05 6.93
N VAL A 82 -1.82 -1.73 6.83
CA VAL A 82 -2.43 -1.24 5.60
C VAL A 82 -2.81 0.21 5.84
N ASN A 83 -2.18 1.12 5.12
CA ASN A 83 -2.38 2.55 5.26
C ASN A 83 -2.93 3.15 3.96
N ALA A 84 -3.76 4.18 4.13
CA ALA A 84 -3.99 5.23 3.15
C ALA A 84 -3.43 6.54 3.71
N PHE A 85 -3.37 7.59 2.92
CA PHE A 85 -2.87 8.88 3.40
C PHE A 85 -3.79 10.02 2.96
N LEU A 86 -4.22 10.83 3.94
CA LEU A 86 -4.84 12.12 3.66
C LEU A 86 -3.73 13.15 3.43
N ILE A 87 -3.76 13.80 2.28
CA ILE A 87 -2.83 14.86 1.91
C ILE A 87 -3.63 16.14 1.75
N ARG A 88 -3.21 17.19 2.45
CA ARG A 88 -3.89 18.49 2.47
C ARG A 88 -2.94 19.62 2.05
N ARG A 89 -3.46 20.55 1.23
CA ARG A 89 -2.79 21.83 0.93
C ARG A 89 -3.85 22.90 0.73
N GLY A 90 -3.90 23.89 1.63
CA GLY A 90 -5.00 24.85 1.66
C GLY A 90 -6.34 24.16 1.90
N ALA A 91 -7.31 24.42 1.03
CA ALA A 91 -8.64 23.80 1.08
C ALA A 91 -8.76 22.48 0.33
N ARG A 92 -7.66 21.97 -0.25
CA ARG A 92 -7.67 20.72 -1.03
C ARG A 92 -7.43 19.51 -0.15
N HIS A 93 -8.22 18.46 -0.40
CA HIS A 93 -8.11 17.17 0.25
C HIS A 93 -7.90 16.07 -0.81
N TRP A 94 -6.73 15.46 -0.79
CA TRP A 94 -6.41 14.31 -1.62
C TRP A 94 -6.25 13.07 -0.75
N LEU A 95 -6.72 11.95 -1.25
CA LEU A 95 -6.49 10.65 -0.64
C LEU A 95 -5.48 9.88 -1.51
N LEU A 96 -4.49 9.26 -0.90
CA LEU A 96 -3.60 8.33 -1.56
C LEU A 96 -3.92 6.93 -1.08
N ASP A 97 -4.42 6.09 -1.97
CA ASP A 97 -5.09 4.81 -1.74
C ASP A 97 -6.27 4.91 -0.75
N ALA A 98 -6.96 3.82 -0.48
CA ALA A 98 -8.19 3.84 0.32
C ALA A 98 -8.35 2.65 1.28
N GLY A 99 -7.34 1.78 1.40
CA GLY A 99 -7.40 0.58 2.24
C GLY A 99 -8.25 -0.55 1.66
N CYS A 100 -8.45 -1.59 2.48
CA CYS A 100 -9.14 -2.83 2.11
C CYS A 100 -10.66 -2.69 2.01
N GLY A 101 -11.25 -1.68 2.66
CA GLY A 101 -12.69 -1.70 2.88
C GLY A 101 -13.12 -2.99 3.57
N THR A 102 -14.22 -3.59 3.09
CA THR A 102 -14.76 -4.83 3.65
C THR A 102 -14.17 -6.11 3.04
N VAL A 103 -13.26 -6.01 2.07
CA VAL A 103 -12.79 -7.16 1.27
C VAL A 103 -12.12 -8.23 2.11
N PHE A 104 -11.26 -7.84 3.05
CA PHE A 104 -10.50 -8.78 3.90
C PHE A 104 -11.09 -8.96 5.32
N GLY A 105 -12.36 -8.58 5.50
CA GLY A 105 -13.11 -8.86 6.71
C GLY A 105 -13.04 -7.78 7.80
N PRO A 106 -13.48 -8.09 9.02
CA PRO A 106 -13.82 -7.09 10.05
C PRO A 106 -12.62 -6.38 10.70
N GLY A 107 -11.40 -6.77 10.36
CA GLY A 107 -10.17 -6.10 10.83
C GLY A 107 -9.85 -4.79 10.12
N PHE A 108 -10.56 -4.48 9.04
CA PHE A 108 -10.31 -3.37 8.11
C PHE A 108 -11.52 -2.42 8.00
N ASP A 109 -11.59 -1.63 6.93
CA ASP A 109 -12.62 -0.60 6.64
C ASP A 109 -12.61 0.58 7.64
N ARG A 110 -11.42 1.04 8.03
CA ARG A 110 -11.27 2.12 9.00
C ARG A 110 -10.89 3.46 8.38
N VAL A 111 -10.53 3.49 7.09
CA VAL A 111 -10.06 4.73 6.43
C VAL A 111 -11.13 5.83 6.49
N ALA A 112 -12.40 5.52 6.23
CA ALA A 112 -13.47 6.51 6.28
C ALA A 112 -13.68 7.08 7.71
N ALA A 113 -13.58 6.24 8.73
CA ALA A 113 -13.65 6.70 10.12
C ALA A 113 -12.43 7.53 10.52
N ALA A 114 -11.22 7.15 10.04
CA ALA A 114 -10.01 7.93 10.27
C ALA A 114 -10.05 9.30 9.57
N LEU A 115 -10.60 9.38 8.34
CA LEU A 115 -10.88 10.65 7.67
C LEU A 115 -11.83 11.54 8.46
N ALA A 116 -12.93 10.95 8.96
CA ALA A 116 -13.90 11.69 9.78
C ALA A 116 -13.28 12.23 11.07
N ALA A 117 -12.35 11.49 11.69
CA ALA A 117 -11.61 11.96 12.87
C ALA A 117 -10.69 13.16 12.54
N GLU A 118 -10.25 13.29 11.28
CA GLU A 118 -9.50 14.44 10.77
C GLU A 118 -10.43 15.61 10.31
N GLY A 119 -11.73 15.48 10.52
CA GLY A 119 -12.73 16.47 10.12
C GLY A 119 -13.02 16.50 8.61
N VAL A 120 -12.72 15.43 7.88
CA VAL A 120 -12.93 15.34 6.43
C VAL A 120 -13.97 14.26 6.13
N GLY A 121 -15.09 14.66 5.55
CA GLY A 121 -16.12 13.74 5.04
C GLY A 121 -15.73 13.14 3.70
N PRO A 122 -16.34 12.00 3.31
CA PRO A 122 -16.08 11.37 2.01
C PRO A 122 -16.43 12.26 0.81
N ASP A 123 -17.39 13.17 0.96
CA ASP A 123 -17.81 14.17 -0.03
C ASP A 123 -16.85 15.36 -0.16
N GLN A 124 -15.88 15.49 0.75
CA GLN A 124 -14.87 16.53 0.76
C GLN A 124 -13.52 16.09 0.18
N VAL A 125 -13.41 14.84 -0.28
CA VAL A 125 -12.22 14.34 -0.97
C VAL A 125 -12.30 14.75 -2.44
N ASP A 126 -11.37 15.59 -2.89
CA ASP A 126 -11.34 16.10 -4.27
C ASP A 126 -10.88 15.04 -5.27
N THR A 127 -9.85 14.28 -4.90
CA THR A 127 -9.22 13.29 -5.79
C THR A 127 -8.64 12.15 -4.96
N VAL A 128 -8.72 10.93 -5.47
CA VAL A 128 -7.99 9.78 -4.96
C VAL A 128 -6.90 9.39 -5.95
N TRP A 129 -5.66 9.40 -5.51
CA TRP A 129 -4.52 8.91 -6.28
C TRP A 129 -4.30 7.44 -5.91
N LEU A 130 -4.22 6.58 -6.92
CA LEU A 130 -4.08 5.13 -6.71
C LEU A 130 -2.70 4.68 -7.14
N THR A 131 -1.95 4.11 -6.19
CA THR A 131 -0.63 3.54 -6.48
C THR A 131 -0.76 2.36 -7.42
N HIS A 132 -1.76 1.51 -7.18
CA HIS A 132 -2.16 0.37 -8.01
C HIS A 132 -3.57 -0.11 -7.60
N LEU A 133 -4.08 -1.19 -8.20
CA LEU A 133 -5.47 -1.61 -8.02
C LEU A 133 -5.62 -2.92 -7.23
N HIS A 134 -4.67 -3.28 -6.35
CA HIS A 134 -4.90 -4.37 -5.40
C HIS A 134 -6.00 -4.01 -4.39
N ALA A 135 -6.69 -5.03 -3.89
CA ALA A 135 -7.88 -4.88 -3.08
C ALA A 135 -7.65 -4.16 -1.74
N ASP A 136 -6.45 -4.25 -1.18
CA ASP A 136 -6.05 -3.54 0.04
C ASP A 136 -5.70 -2.06 -0.16
N HIS A 137 -5.66 -1.61 -1.41
CA HIS A 137 -5.47 -0.20 -1.79
C HIS A 137 -6.76 0.44 -2.27
N VAL A 138 -7.68 -0.34 -2.85
CA VAL A 138 -8.87 0.22 -3.51
C VAL A 138 -10.19 -0.28 -2.92
N GLY A 139 -10.20 -1.30 -2.08
CA GLY A 139 -11.43 -1.85 -1.51
C GLY A 139 -12.24 -0.82 -0.72
N GLY A 140 -11.56 0.10 -0.01
CA GLY A 140 -12.19 1.20 0.73
C GLY A 140 -12.85 2.26 -0.14
N LEU A 141 -12.66 2.24 -1.47
CA LEU A 141 -13.38 3.10 -2.40
C LEU A 141 -14.86 2.72 -2.54
N LEU A 142 -15.21 1.50 -2.12
CA LEU A 142 -16.57 1.00 -2.19
C LEU A 142 -17.25 1.02 -0.82
N THR A 143 -18.54 1.31 -0.82
CA THR A 143 -19.41 1.04 0.32
C THR A 143 -19.73 -0.46 0.39
N SER A 144 -20.30 -0.94 1.50
CA SER A 144 -20.79 -2.32 1.63
C SER A 144 -21.85 -2.72 0.59
N GLN A 145 -22.46 -1.74 -0.09
CA GLN A 145 -23.41 -1.95 -1.18
C GLN A 145 -22.74 -1.89 -2.57
N GLY A 146 -21.41 -1.83 -2.65
CA GLY A 146 -20.66 -1.75 -3.90
C GLY A 146 -20.77 -0.40 -4.64
N ARG A 147 -21.22 0.67 -3.96
CA ARG A 147 -21.30 2.02 -4.53
C ARG A 147 -20.04 2.80 -4.23
N ALA A 148 -19.75 3.82 -5.05
CA ALA A 148 -18.64 4.75 -4.79
C ALA A 148 -18.79 5.40 -3.40
N ARG A 149 -17.75 5.30 -2.57
CA ARG A 149 -17.72 5.91 -1.23
C ARG A 149 -17.43 7.41 -1.30
N PHE A 150 -16.49 7.81 -2.14
CA PHE A 150 -16.08 9.21 -2.33
C PHE A 150 -16.77 9.76 -3.57
N VAL A 151 -18.01 10.22 -3.36
CA VAL A 151 -18.96 10.50 -4.45
C VAL A 151 -18.55 11.68 -5.34
N GLU A 152 -17.77 12.62 -4.83
CA GLU A 152 -17.28 13.79 -5.57
C GLU A 152 -15.86 13.58 -6.13
N ALA A 153 -15.14 12.56 -5.66
CA ALA A 153 -13.74 12.37 -6.02
C ALA A 153 -13.54 11.87 -7.46
N GLU A 154 -12.51 12.42 -8.11
CA GLU A 154 -11.87 11.82 -9.28
C GLU A 154 -10.88 10.75 -8.82
N LEU A 155 -10.86 9.58 -9.46
CA LEU A 155 -9.78 8.60 -9.30
C LEU A 155 -8.70 8.87 -10.35
N VAL A 156 -7.43 8.87 -9.93
CA VAL A 156 -6.29 8.98 -10.85
C VAL A 156 -5.42 7.76 -10.72
N VAL A 157 -5.18 7.08 -11.84
CA VAL A 157 -4.46 5.81 -11.91
C VAL A 157 -3.61 5.74 -13.18
N GLN A 158 -2.54 4.94 -13.14
CA GLN A 158 -1.75 4.67 -14.35
C GLN A 158 -2.60 3.91 -15.39
N GLU A 159 -2.47 4.29 -16.66
CA GLU A 159 -3.20 3.64 -17.77
C GLU A 159 -2.93 2.14 -17.85
N ARG A 160 -1.65 1.73 -17.69
CA ARG A 160 -1.24 0.31 -17.69
C ARG A 160 -1.92 -0.48 -16.57
N GLU A 161 -2.16 0.15 -15.42
CA GLU A 161 -2.82 -0.45 -14.27
C GLU A 161 -4.29 -0.68 -14.56
N ALA A 162 -5.00 0.38 -14.96
CA ALA A 162 -6.41 0.27 -15.31
C ALA A 162 -6.65 -0.71 -16.47
N ALA A 163 -5.78 -0.72 -17.48
CA ALA A 163 -5.87 -1.64 -18.61
C ALA A 163 -5.69 -3.10 -18.18
N PHE A 164 -4.68 -3.39 -17.35
CA PHE A 164 -4.40 -4.77 -16.90
C PHE A 164 -5.56 -5.35 -16.09
N TRP A 165 -6.07 -4.62 -15.09
CA TRP A 165 -7.14 -5.12 -14.24
C TRP A 165 -8.51 -5.16 -14.92
N SER A 166 -8.69 -4.45 -16.04
CA SER A 166 -9.89 -4.52 -16.88
C SER A 166 -9.81 -5.62 -17.95
N ASP A 167 -8.65 -6.29 -18.13
CA ASP A 167 -8.45 -7.31 -19.17
C ASP A 167 -8.99 -8.67 -18.71
N GLU A 168 -10.12 -9.10 -19.28
CA GLU A 168 -10.71 -10.41 -19.02
C GLU A 168 -9.79 -11.58 -19.42
N ALA A 169 -8.94 -11.40 -20.43
CA ALA A 169 -7.97 -12.42 -20.82
C ALA A 169 -6.83 -12.52 -19.78
N ALA A 170 -6.38 -11.42 -19.19
CA ALA A 170 -5.46 -11.44 -18.07
C ALA A 170 -6.09 -12.12 -16.85
N ARG A 171 -7.34 -11.77 -16.51
CA ARG A 171 -8.10 -12.40 -15.43
C ARG A 171 -8.22 -13.91 -15.60
N ALA A 172 -8.56 -14.37 -16.81
CA ALA A 172 -8.73 -15.80 -17.10
C ALA A 172 -7.43 -16.61 -16.98
N ARG A 173 -6.27 -15.97 -17.16
CA ARG A 173 -4.94 -16.61 -17.02
C ARG A 173 -4.38 -16.54 -15.59
N ALA A 174 -4.91 -15.64 -14.76
CA ALA A 174 -4.41 -15.42 -13.41
C ALA A 174 -4.73 -16.62 -12.49
N PRO A 175 -3.88 -16.89 -11.50
CA PRO A 175 -4.19 -17.86 -10.46
C PRO A 175 -5.53 -17.52 -9.75
N ALA A 176 -6.26 -18.53 -9.32
CA ALA A 176 -7.57 -18.33 -8.66
C ALA A 176 -7.47 -17.41 -7.43
N ALA A 177 -6.35 -17.40 -6.71
CA ALA A 177 -6.10 -16.51 -5.59
C ALA A 177 -6.08 -15.02 -5.97
N MET A 178 -5.85 -14.70 -7.26
CA MET A 178 -5.86 -13.33 -7.77
C MET A 178 -7.26 -12.83 -8.13
N ALA A 179 -8.27 -13.68 -8.12
CA ALA A 179 -9.64 -13.31 -8.52
C ALA A 179 -10.20 -12.14 -7.72
N VAL A 180 -9.95 -12.12 -6.40
CA VAL A 180 -10.42 -11.04 -5.51
C VAL A 180 -9.87 -9.66 -5.92
N PHE A 181 -8.64 -9.61 -6.42
CA PHE A 181 -8.04 -8.34 -6.88
C PHE A 181 -8.69 -7.87 -8.18
N PHE A 182 -8.88 -8.76 -9.17
CA PHE A 182 -9.60 -8.42 -10.41
C PHE A 182 -11.04 -7.99 -10.12
N ASP A 183 -11.77 -8.75 -9.31
CA ASP A 183 -13.17 -8.46 -8.98
C ASP A 183 -13.30 -7.10 -8.28
N THR A 184 -12.41 -6.80 -7.32
CA THR A 184 -12.41 -5.52 -6.62
C THR A 184 -12.04 -4.37 -7.54
N ALA A 185 -10.98 -4.51 -8.34
CA ALA A 185 -10.54 -3.48 -9.28
C ALA A 185 -11.62 -3.13 -10.31
N GLN A 186 -12.25 -4.16 -10.90
CA GLN A 186 -13.35 -3.98 -11.87
C GLN A 186 -14.57 -3.32 -11.22
N ALA A 187 -14.95 -3.74 -10.01
CA ALA A 187 -16.05 -3.12 -9.27
C ALA A 187 -15.78 -1.63 -8.97
N VAL A 188 -14.55 -1.29 -8.57
CA VAL A 188 -14.13 0.09 -8.33
C VAL A 188 -14.19 0.91 -9.62
N LEU A 189 -13.57 0.42 -10.71
CA LEU A 189 -13.58 1.13 -11.99
C LEU A 189 -15.00 1.34 -12.53
N ALA A 190 -15.90 0.39 -12.30
CA ALA A 190 -17.32 0.51 -12.65
C ALA A 190 -18.07 1.52 -11.77
N ALA A 191 -17.86 1.49 -10.44
CA ALA A 191 -18.51 2.43 -9.51
C ALA A 191 -18.09 3.89 -9.72
N TYR A 192 -16.88 4.11 -10.24
CA TYR A 192 -16.35 5.43 -10.56
C TYR A 192 -16.36 5.73 -12.07
N ALA A 193 -17.14 5.00 -12.87
CA ALA A 193 -17.23 5.25 -14.31
C ALA A 193 -17.51 6.72 -14.60
N GLY A 194 -16.73 7.31 -15.53
CA GLY A 194 -16.77 8.75 -15.89
C GLY A 194 -15.97 9.66 -14.96
N ARG A 195 -15.41 9.15 -13.85
CA ARG A 195 -14.57 9.89 -12.92
C ARG A 195 -13.20 9.22 -12.70
N VAL A 196 -12.74 8.42 -13.66
CA VAL A 196 -11.41 7.80 -13.65
C VAL A 196 -10.54 8.51 -14.68
N ARG A 197 -9.55 9.24 -14.20
CA ARG A 197 -8.50 9.83 -15.03
C ARG A 197 -7.32 8.88 -15.11
N ARG A 198 -7.06 8.42 -16.32
CA ARG A 198 -5.92 7.54 -16.62
C ARG A 198 -4.75 8.39 -17.10
N VAL A 199 -3.57 8.14 -16.54
CA VAL A 199 -2.35 8.87 -16.88
C VAL A 199 -1.22 7.90 -17.20
N SER A 200 -0.20 8.35 -17.95
CA SER A 200 0.91 7.51 -18.35
C SER A 200 2.25 8.09 -17.91
N GLY A 201 3.13 7.20 -17.44
CA GLY A 201 4.48 7.57 -17.06
C GLY A 201 4.54 8.49 -15.84
N ARG A 202 5.56 9.36 -15.78
CA ARG A 202 5.64 10.40 -14.76
C ARG A 202 4.62 11.50 -15.11
N ALA A 203 3.55 11.59 -14.35
CA ALA A 203 2.47 12.53 -14.57
C ALA A 203 2.30 13.43 -13.35
N GLU A 204 2.10 14.73 -13.59
CA GLU A 204 1.73 15.68 -12.54
C GLU A 204 0.28 15.41 -12.09
N LEU A 205 0.10 15.27 -10.77
CA LEU A 205 -1.17 15.03 -10.09
C LEU A 205 -1.76 16.32 -9.54
N ALA A 206 -0.91 17.15 -8.97
CA ALA A 206 -1.17 18.50 -8.46
C ALA A 206 0.16 19.27 -8.44
N PRO A 207 0.15 20.61 -8.32
CA PRO A 207 1.39 21.37 -8.22
C PRO A 207 2.31 20.87 -7.11
N GLY A 208 3.49 20.36 -7.50
CA GLY A 208 4.47 19.73 -6.61
C GLY A 208 4.20 18.28 -6.28
N VAL A 209 3.24 17.62 -6.94
CA VAL A 209 2.94 16.18 -6.73
C VAL A 209 2.92 15.45 -8.06
N SER A 210 3.65 14.36 -8.16
CA SER A 210 3.72 13.58 -9.41
C SER A 210 3.71 12.07 -9.15
N PHE A 211 3.14 11.30 -10.09
CA PHE A 211 3.39 9.86 -10.16
C PHE A 211 4.84 9.57 -10.56
N LEU A 212 5.38 8.55 -9.97
CA LEU A 212 6.64 7.92 -10.33
C LEU A 212 6.35 6.46 -10.69
N PRO A 213 6.44 6.04 -11.97
CA PRO A 213 6.25 4.64 -12.35
C PRO A 213 7.23 3.72 -11.63
N LEU A 214 6.72 2.67 -11.01
CA LEU A 214 7.47 1.66 -10.26
C LEU A 214 6.94 0.26 -10.57
N PRO A 215 6.94 -0.17 -11.86
CA PRO A 215 6.30 -1.40 -12.30
C PRO A 215 6.97 -2.66 -11.72
N GLY A 216 6.26 -3.79 -11.80
CA GLY A 216 6.72 -5.12 -11.39
C GLY A 216 5.78 -5.75 -10.37
N HIS A 217 5.49 -5.09 -9.25
CA HIS A 217 4.46 -5.56 -8.31
C HIS A 217 3.11 -5.68 -9.02
N THR A 218 2.69 -4.64 -9.72
CA THR A 218 1.69 -4.70 -10.79
C THR A 218 2.24 -4.01 -12.04
N PRO A 219 1.67 -4.24 -13.24
CA PRO A 219 2.20 -3.67 -14.48
C PRO A 219 2.19 -2.15 -14.52
N GLY A 220 1.25 -1.51 -13.82
CA GLY A 220 1.11 -0.06 -13.77
C GLY A 220 1.36 0.53 -12.38
N HIS A 221 1.94 -0.24 -11.45
CA HIS A 221 2.26 0.25 -10.12
C HIS A 221 3.09 1.54 -10.16
N ALA A 222 2.75 2.50 -9.30
CA ALA A 222 3.41 3.80 -9.22
C ALA A 222 3.53 4.27 -7.77
N GLY A 223 4.61 4.98 -7.48
CA GLY A 223 4.72 5.81 -6.29
C GLY A 223 4.17 7.21 -6.53
N VAL A 224 4.00 7.97 -5.45
CA VAL A 224 3.67 9.40 -5.48
C VAL A 224 4.80 10.18 -4.82
N LEU A 225 5.37 11.13 -5.56
CA LEU A 225 6.43 12.00 -5.06
C LEU A 225 5.84 13.40 -4.81
N ILE A 226 5.97 13.86 -3.57
CA ILE A 226 5.69 15.24 -3.18
C ILE A 226 7.03 15.99 -3.13
N GLU A 227 7.10 17.14 -3.81
CA GLU A 227 8.25 18.05 -3.83
C GLU A 227 7.77 19.48 -3.56
N ASP A 228 8.21 20.09 -2.45
CA ASP A 228 7.90 21.47 -2.12
C ASP A 228 9.12 22.16 -1.52
N GLY A 229 9.76 23.00 -2.31
CA GLY A 229 11.06 23.60 -1.99
C GLY A 229 12.15 22.54 -1.85
N ALA A 230 12.79 22.49 -0.69
CA ALA A 230 13.82 21.50 -0.38
C ALA A 230 13.26 20.18 0.22
N GLU A 231 11.98 20.17 0.57
CA GLU A 231 11.35 19.02 1.20
C GLU A 231 10.78 18.06 0.15
N ARG A 232 11.08 16.78 0.32
CA ARG A 232 10.64 15.74 -0.61
C ARG A 232 10.19 14.51 0.17
N LEU A 233 9.05 13.95 -0.24
CA LEU A 233 8.52 12.71 0.31
C LEU A 233 8.08 11.79 -0.82
N LEU A 234 8.58 10.59 -0.81
CA LEU A 234 8.15 9.53 -1.72
C LEU A 234 7.21 8.54 -1.00
N PHE A 235 5.99 8.42 -1.48
CA PHE A 235 5.13 7.27 -1.22
C PHE A 235 5.43 6.24 -2.29
N TRP A 236 5.99 5.11 -1.93
CA TRP A 236 6.46 4.14 -2.90
C TRP A 236 5.51 2.97 -3.18
N GLY A 237 4.25 3.04 -2.67
CA GLY A 237 3.28 1.94 -2.81
C GLY A 237 3.80 0.65 -2.19
N ASP A 238 3.76 -0.42 -2.96
CA ASP A 238 4.11 -1.78 -2.56
C ASP A 238 5.50 -2.22 -3.01
N ILE A 239 6.45 -1.30 -2.98
CA ILE A 239 7.88 -1.66 -3.14
C ILE A 239 8.32 -2.65 -2.06
N LEU A 240 7.80 -2.50 -0.83
CA LEU A 240 8.04 -3.42 0.29
C LEU A 240 6.73 -3.74 1.00
N HIS A 241 6.53 -5.02 1.33
CA HIS A 241 5.45 -5.51 2.19
C HIS A 241 5.93 -5.80 3.61
N SER A 242 7.20 -6.12 3.79
CA SER A 242 7.83 -6.29 5.09
C SER A 242 9.17 -5.60 5.14
N ARG A 243 9.25 -4.56 5.96
CA ARG A 243 10.51 -3.88 6.24
C ARG A 243 11.55 -4.81 6.85
N VAL A 244 11.11 -5.70 7.75
CA VAL A 244 11.98 -6.62 8.48
C VAL A 244 12.66 -7.61 7.53
N LEU A 245 11.93 -8.10 6.54
CA LEU A 245 12.39 -9.17 5.65
C LEU A 245 13.03 -8.64 4.35
N GLN A 246 12.41 -7.62 3.74
CA GLN A 246 12.80 -7.19 2.39
C GLN A 246 13.83 -6.04 2.37
N MET A 247 14.05 -5.31 3.47
CA MET A 247 15.16 -4.36 3.53
C MET A 247 16.51 -5.06 3.53
N PRO A 248 16.77 -6.09 4.37
CA PRO A 248 18.02 -6.86 4.30
C PRO A 248 18.13 -7.71 3.02
N HIS A 249 16.99 -8.17 2.49
CA HIS A 249 16.91 -9.04 1.31
C HIS A 249 16.00 -8.44 0.23
N PRO A 250 16.45 -7.40 -0.49
CA PRO A 250 15.63 -6.71 -1.49
C PRO A 250 15.23 -7.58 -2.68
N ASP A 251 15.86 -8.75 -2.84
CA ASP A 251 15.51 -9.75 -3.87
C ASP A 251 14.38 -10.69 -3.45
N TRP A 252 13.92 -10.63 -2.21
CA TRP A 252 12.77 -11.40 -1.80
C TRP A 252 11.49 -10.73 -2.31
N THR A 253 10.80 -11.44 -3.19
CA THR A 253 9.54 -11.02 -3.80
C THR A 253 8.36 -11.31 -2.88
N VAL A 254 7.16 -10.95 -3.30
CA VAL A 254 5.93 -11.44 -2.69
C VAL A 254 5.15 -12.27 -3.71
N ILE A 255 4.30 -13.17 -3.23
CA ILE A 255 3.50 -14.05 -4.09
C ILE A 255 2.51 -13.29 -5.00
N TRP A 256 2.29 -12.02 -4.75
CA TRP A 256 1.42 -11.13 -5.53
C TRP A 256 2.16 -10.29 -6.57
N ASP A 257 3.50 -10.37 -6.65
CA ASP A 257 4.26 -9.67 -7.69
C ASP A 257 3.88 -10.25 -9.07
N ALA A 258 3.31 -9.41 -9.94
CA ALA A 258 2.90 -9.82 -11.29
C ALA A 258 4.11 -10.17 -12.17
N ASP A 259 5.21 -9.44 -12.01
CA ASP A 259 6.52 -9.73 -12.59
C ASP A 259 7.58 -9.65 -11.49
N PRO A 260 7.96 -10.79 -10.89
CA PRO A 260 8.94 -10.82 -9.80
C PRO A 260 10.31 -10.25 -10.18
N ALA A 261 10.75 -10.44 -11.43
CA ALA A 261 12.06 -9.96 -11.89
C ALA A 261 12.04 -8.43 -12.05
N GLU A 262 10.98 -7.87 -12.65
CA GLU A 262 10.78 -6.43 -12.76
C GLU A 262 10.60 -5.80 -11.36
N ALA A 263 9.85 -6.44 -10.45
CA ALA A 263 9.66 -5.99 -9.07
C ALA A 263 10.98 -5.88 -8.30
N ILE A 264 11.87 -6.87 -8.41
CA ILE A 264 13.22 -6.83 -7.81
C ILE A 264 14.03 -5.67 -8.39
N ALA A 265 14.06 -5.53 -9.72
CA ALA A 265 14.83 -4.49 -10.39
C ALA A 265 14.33 -3.09 -9.98
N THR A 266 13.02 -2.88 -9.98
CA THR A 266 12.38 -1.62 -9.55
C THR A 266 12.65 -1.34 -8.07
N ARG A 267 12.52 -2.34 -7.19
CA ARG A 267 12.79 -2.22 -5.75
C ARG A 267 14.22 -1.79 -5.51
N ARG A 268 15.19 -2.48 -6.09
CA ARG A 268 16.61 -2.10 -5.96
C ARG A 268 16.88 -0.69 -6.44
N HIS A 269 16.35 -0.34 -7.62
CA HIS A 269 16.53 0.99 -8.19
C HIS A 269 15.99 2.09 -7.27
N ILE A 270 14.77 1.92 -6.73
CA ILE A 270 14.15 2.96 -5.91
C ILE A 270 14.76 3.05 -4.50
N LEU A 271 15.19 1.91 -3.93
CA LEU A 271 15.92 1.89 -2.66
C LEU A 271 17.26 2.61 -2.80
N ASP A 272 18.01 2.35 -3.87
CA ASP A 272 19.26 3.03 -4.17
C ASP A 272 19.08 4.53 -4.35
N ARG A 273 18.07 4.91 -5.13
CA ARG A 273 17.74 6.31 -5.35
C ARG A 273 17.34 7.00 -4.04
N ALA A 274 16.47 6.38 -3.25
CA ALA A 274 16.02 6.95 -1.98
C ALA A 274 17.17 7.13 -0.99
N ALA A 275 18.10 6.16 -0.93
CA ALA A 275 19.31 6.27 -0.11
C ALA A 275 20.25 7.39 -0.60
N MET A 276 20.55 7.43 -1.90
CA MET A 276 21.45 8.40 -2.51
C MET A 276 20.93 9.83 -2.41
N GLU A 277 19.64 10.04 -2.69
CA GLU A 277 18.99 11.35 -2.66
C GLU A 277 18.51 11.72 -1.24
N ARG A 278 18.66 10.84 -0.25
CA ARG A 278 18.19 11.02 1.14
C ARG A 278 16.70 11.38 1.20
N LEU A 279 15.90 10.74 0.38
CA LEU A 279 14.45 10.95 0.35
C LEU A 279 13.82 10.50 1.67
N ASP A 280 12.88 11.29 2.17
CA ASP A 280 11.91 10.78 3.13
C ASP A 280 10.96 9.86 2.39
N VAL A 281 10.65 8.72 2.99
CA VAL A 281 9.82 7.67 2.38
C VAL A 281 8.69 7.28 3.31
N ALA A 282 7.52 7.06 2.75
CA ALA A 282 6.38 6.40 3.39
C ALA A 282 5.83 5.31 2.46
N GLY A 283 5.09 4.37 2.98
CA GLY A 283 4.49 3.27 2.20
C GLY A 283 3.27 2.71 2.87
N MET A 284 2.47 1.99 2.08
CA MET A 284 1.19 1.46 2.53
C MET A 284 1.38 0.37 3.60
N HIS A 285 2.48 -0.38 3.52
CA HIS A 285 2.83 -1.42 4.49
C HIS A 285 3.95 -1.00 5.46
N LEU A 286 4.16 0.30 5.65
CA LEU A 286 5.14 0.82 6.60
C LEU A 286 4.46 1.47 7.80
N ALA A 287 4.94 1.13 9.00
CA ALA A 287 4.39 1.67 10.25
C ALA A 287 4.75 3.16 10.45
N THR A 288 5.88 3.60 9.89
CA THR A 288 6.42 4.95 10.08
C THR A 288 7.00 5.50 8.77
N ARG A 289 7.12 6.83 8.69
CA ARG A 289 7.97 7.49 7.73
C ARG A 289 9.44 7.25 8.09
N GLY A 290 10.33 7.17 7.11
CA GLY A 290 11.76 6.96 7.36
C GLY A 290 12.64 7.37 6.20
N ARG A 291 13.94 7.16 6.37
CA ARG A 291 14.97 7.26 5.33
C ARG A 291 15.66 5.92 5.15
N ILE A 292 16.37 5.82 4.05
CA ILE A 292 17.07 4.60 3.69
C ILE A 292 18.56 4.85 3.73
N ALA A 293 19.30 3.94 4.36
CA ALA A 293 20.74 3.85 4.29
C ALA A 293 21.14 2.49 3.70
N ARG A 294 22.24 2.43 2.96
CA ARG A 294 22.80 1.16 2.49
C ARG A 294 23.48 0.43 3.63
N GLU A 295 23.28 -0.89 3.73
CA GLU A 295 23.98 -1.76 4.66
C GLU A 295 24.35 -3.08 3.98
N GLY A 296 25.63 -3.30 3.71
CA GLY A 296 26.10 -4.48 2.99
C GLY A 296 25.43 -4.63 1.62
N SER A 297 24.76 -5.77 1.40
CA SER A 297 23.98 -6.04 0.18
C SER A 297 22.53 -5.59 0.28
N GLY A 298 22.09 -5.13 1.45
CA GLY A 298 20.73 -4.66 1.75
C GLY A 298 20.68 -3.21 2.18
N TYR A 299 19.63 -2.89 2.94
CA TYR A 299 19.35 -1.52 3.37
C TYR A 299 18.86 -1.50 4.82
N LEU A 300 19.07 -0.36 5.48
CA LEU A 300 18.51 -0.01 6.78
C LEU A 300 17.38 0.99 6.64
N TRP A 301 16.46 0.94 7.58
CA TRP A 301 15.39 1.91 7.75
C TRP A 301 15.68 2.80 8.96
N GLU A 302 15.87 4.09 8.70
CA GLU A 302 16.04 5.13 9.70
C GLU A 302 14.69 5.81 9.93
N VAL A 303 14.05 5.54 11.08
CA VAL A 303 12.76 6.16 11.43
C VAL A 303 12.91 7.68 11.50
N ARG A 304 11.97 8.40 10.89
CA ARG A 304 11.88 9.86 10.98
C ARG A 304 10.78 10.23 11.97
N ASP A 305 11.17 10.96 13.00
CA ASP A 305 10.21 11.50 13.99
C ASP A 305 9.29 12.54 13.31
N PRO A 306 7.98 12.59 13.62
CA PRO A 306 7.12 13.69 13.20
C PRO A 306 7.67 15.08 13.55
N ALA A 307 8.37 15.23 14.66
CA ALA A 307 9.03 16.47 15.07
C ALA A 307 10.20 16.91 14.16
N ASP A 308 10.81 15.98 13.41
CA ASP A 308 11.91 16.27 12.48
C ASP A 308 11.49 17.08 11.24
N SER A 309 10.18 17.29 11.04
CA SER A 309 9.63 18.09 9.93
C SER A 309 9.61 19.60 10.21
N ASN A 310 9.92 20.02 11.44
CA ASN A 310 10.12 21.42 11.75
C ASN A 310 11.59 21.77 11.48
N GLY A 311 11.90 22.19 10.26
CA GLY A 311 13.19 22.74 9.85
C GLY A 311 13.57 23.93 10.71
N GLY A 312 13.97 23.67 11.95
CA GLY A 312 14.68 24.60 12.81
C GLY A 312 16.13 24.65 12.33
N SER A 313 16.46 25.66 11.58
CA SER A 313 17.85 26.13 11.44
C SER A 313 18.49 26.20 12.84
N ARG A 314 19.47 25.32 13.10
CA ARG A 314 20.52 25.59 14.08
C ARG A 314 21.74 26.09 13.36
#